data_c72ef679f7ba007ea56bc799eca1620c
#
_entry.id   c72ef679f7ba007ea56bc799eca1620c
#
_cell.length_a   1.000
_cell.length_b   1.000
_cell.length_c   1.000
_cell.angle_alpha   90.00
_cell.angle_beta   90.00
_cell.angle_gamma   90.00
#
_symmetry.space_group_name_H-M   'P 1'
#
loop_
_entity.id
_entity.type
_entity.pdbx_description
1 polymer ?
#
loop_
_entity_poly.entity_id
_entity_poly.type
_entity_poly.pdbx_seq_one_letter_code
_entity_poly.pdbx_strand_id
1 'polypeptide(L)'
;MAEIVLDHVSKRYPDGAMPVRDLTLTIGDGEFVILVGPSGCGKSTTLNMIAGLEDITEGELRIGGQRVNEKAPRDRDIAMVFQSYALYPHMTVRQNIAFPLTLAKMSRSEIESKVAETATVLDLTELLDRKPSQLSGGQRQRVAMGRAIVRKPKAFLMDEPLSNLDAKLRVQMRGEIARLQNRLGTTTVYVTHDQTEAMTLGDRVVVLRAGQAQQIGTPEELYNTPANLFVAGFIGSPAMNFFPATPTPAGLRLPFGELSGRVGHALSAEVIVGVRPEHFEDASLLEPHERGRMLNFGVRADLVESLGADKYVYFSTGVSPARSDQLSELAADTGGAQHYVARVSAD
;
A
#
# COMPACT_ATOMS: atom_id res chain seq x y z
N MET A 1 1.89 -23.66 3.83
CA MET A 1 2.06 -22.22 3.82
C MET A 1 2.53 -21.82 5.19
N ALA A 2 2.83 -20.60 5.50
CA ALA A 2 3.43 -20.33 6.80
C ALA A 2 3.06 -18.94 7.31
N GLU A 3 2.69 -18.88 8.58
CA GLU A 3 2.61 -17.63 9.34
C GLU A 3 4.00 -16.94 9.40
N ILE A 4 4.01 -15.60 9.34
CA ILE A 4 5.22 -14.79 9.55
C ILE A 4 4.98 -13.91 10.77
N VAL A 5 5.90 -13.98 11.75
CA VAL A 5 5.82 -13.18 12.99
C VAL A 5 7.08 -12.34 13.11
N LEU A 6 6.90 -11.02 13.12
CA LEU A 6 7.91 -10.06 13.54
C LEU A 6 7.58 -9.68 14.99
N ASP A 7 8.49 -9.94 15.92
CA ASP A 7 8.34 -9.69 17.34
C ASP A 7 9.40 -8.68 17.79
N HIS A 8 8.96 -7.42 18.01
CA HIS A 8 9.81 -6.29 18.40
C HIS A 8 11.05 -6.09 17.49
N VAL A 9 10.85 -6.26 16.17
CA VAL A 9 11.96 -6.25 15.19
C VAL A 9 12.41 -4.82 14.93
N SER A 10 13.73 -4.61 15.03
CA SER A 10 14.41 -3.34 14.73
C SER A 10 15.59 -3.55 13.80
N LYS A 11 15.84 -2.56 12.93
CA LYS A 11 17.05 -2.45 12.13
C LYS A 11 17.76 -1.14 12.43
N ARG A 12 19.03 -1.24 12.86
CA ARG A 12 19.93 -0.10 13.05
C ARG A 12 21.16 -0.28 12.17
N TYR A 13 21.49 0.72 11.39
CA TYR A 13 22.72 0.76 10.60
C TYR A 13 23.89 1.37 11.39
N PRO A 14 25.15 1.13 10.98
CA PRO A 14 26.34 1.66 11.69
C PRO A 14 26.40 3.19 11.76
N ASP A 15 25.79 3.90 10.83
CA ASP A 15 25.65 5.36 10.79
C ASP A 15 24.58 5.90 11.75
N GLY A 16 23.91 5.02 12.49
CA GLY A 16 22.85 5.35 13.45
C GLY A 16 21.44 5.41 12.82
N ALA A 17 21.28 5.27 11.52
CA ALA A 17 19.97 5.23 10.89
C ALA A 17 19.14 4.03 11.36
N MET A 18 17.88 4.26 11.69
CA MET A 18 16.95 3.21 12.15
C MET A 18 15.70 3.20 11.23
N PRO A 19 15.78 2.54 10.08
CA PRO A 19 14.65 2.46 9.15
C PRO A 19 13.49 1.58 9.64
N VAL A 20 13.72 0.70 10.62
CA VAL A 20 12.68 -0.08 11.28
C VAL A 20 12.91 -0.03 12.78
N ARG A 21 11.83 0.28 13.54
CA ARG A 21 11.87 0.51 14.98
C ARG A 21 10.75 -0.24 15.65
N ASP A 22 11.08 -1.24 16.44
CA ASP A 22 10.15 -1.96 17.32
C ASP A 22 8.89 -2.46 16.58
N LEU A 23 9.08 -3.02 15.39
CA LEU A 23 7.97 -3.49 14.57
C LEU A 23 7.48 -4.83 15.09
N THR A 24 6.21 -4.85 15.55
CA THR A 24 5.49 -6.08 15.90
C THR A 24 4.36 -6.29 14.92
N LEU A 25 4.40 -7.41 14.19
CA LEU A 25 3.43 -7.76 13.15
C LEU A 25 3.32 -9.28 13.03
N THR A 26 2.11 -9.78 13.12
CA THR A 26 1.78 -11.18 12.78
C THR A 26 1.03 -11.20 11.46
N ILE A 27 1.51 -11.98 10.51
CA ILE A 27 0.89 -12.23 9.20
C ILE A 27 0.42 -13.67 9.21
N GLY A 28 -0.88 -13.87 9.10
CA GLY A 28 -1.50 -15.19 9.14
C GLY A 28 -1.14 -16.08 7.94
N ASP A 29 -1.33 -17.37 8.10
CA ASP A 29 -1.14 -18.34 7.00
C ASP A 29 -2.12 -18.05 5.85
N GLY A 30 -1.59 -17.85 4.65
CA GLY A 30 -2.36 -17.49 3.44
C GLY A 30 -2.78 -16.03 3.35
N GLU A 31 -2.49 -15.19 4.34
CA GLU A 31 -2.86 -13.78 4.37
C GLU A 31 -2.04 -12.96 3.35
N PHE A 32 -2.68 -11.95 2.74
CA PHE A 32 -2.05 -10.97 1.87
C PHE A 32 -1.91 -9.64 2.62
N VAL A 33 -0.71 -9.36 3.13
CA VAL A 33 -0.41 -8.12 3.87
C VAL A 33 0.38 -7.16 3.00
N ILE A 34 -0.06 -5.90 3.00
CA ILE A 34 0.60 -4.82 2.25
C ILE A 34 1.29 -3.85 3.22
N LEU A 35 2.55 -3.56 2.96
CA LEU A 35 3.31 -2.51 3.63
C LEU A 35 3.25 -1.24 2.76
N VAL A 36 2.70 -0.16 3.29
CA VAL A 36 2.57 1.12 2.59
C VAL A 36 3.10 2.27 3.45
N GLY A 37 3.51 3.36 2.82
CA GLY A 37 4.02 4.54 3.52
C GLY A 37 4.93 5.38 2.64
N PRO A 38 5.39 6.56 3.09
CA PRO A 38 6.29 7.44 2.36
C PRO A 38 7.61 6.79 2.00
N SER A 39 8.37 7.42 1.09
CA SER A 39 9.73 6.97 0.77
C SER A 39 10.62 6.99 2.01
N GLY A 40 11.44 5.95 2.19
CA GLY A 40 12.35 5.85 3.34
C GLY A 40 11.72 5.43 4.67
N CYS A 41 10.41 5.12 4.73
CA CYS A 41 9.75 4.71 5.98
C CYS A 41 10.06 3.28 6.46
N GLY A 42 10.88 2.50 5.74
CA GLY A 42 11.33 1.16 6.16
C GLY A 42 10.64 -0.03 5.49
N LYS A 43 9.77 0.16 4.49
CA LYS A 43 9.03 -0.92 3.79
C LYS A 43 9.97 -1.98 3.20
N SER A 44 10.84 -1.59 2.26
CA SER A 44 11.78 -2.50 1.60
C SER A 44 12.79 -3.08 2.58
N THR A 45 13.19 -2.32 3.62
CA THR A 45 14.06 -2.84 4.68
C THR A 45 13.37 -3.96 5.45
N THR A 46 12.08 -3.78 5.82
CA THR A 46 11.28 -4.81 6.48
C THR A 46 11.16 -6.05 5.58
N LEU A 47 10.84 -5.86 4.30
CA LEU A 47 10.77 -6.96 3.34
C LEU A 47 12.10 -7.70 3.21
N ASN A 48 13.22 -6.96 3.14
CA ASN A 48 14.57 -7.53 3.05
C ASN A 48 14.97 -8.28 4.32
N MET A 49 14.56 -7.83 5.51
CA MET A 49 14.75 -8.58 6.76
C MET A 49 13.97 -9.90 6.74
N ILE A 50 12.73 -9.91 6.25
CA ILE A 50 11.96 -11.16 6.08
C ILE A 50 12.65 -12.07 5.07
N ALA A 51 13.19 -11.52 3.99
CA ALA A 51 13.94 -12.26 2.97
C ALA A 51 15.29 -12.80 3.46
N GLY A 52 15.87 -12.21 4.51
CA GLY A 52 17.22 -12.49 4.98
C GLY A 52 18.32 -11.84 4.15
N LEU A 53 17.95 -10.80 3.39
CA LEU A 53 18.86 -9.94 2.65
C LEU A 53 19.43 -8.81 3.52
N GLU A 54 18.75 -8.53 4.63
CA GLU A 54 19.17 -7.62 5.69
C GLU A 54 19.10 -8.31 7.05
N ASP A 55 20.11 -8.10 7.88
CA ASP A 55 20.15 -8.63 9.23
C ASP A 55 19.22 -7.84 10.16
N ILE A 56 18.59 -8.54 11.09
CA ILE A 56 17.79 -7.96 12.18
C ILE A 56 18.77 -7.56 13.30
N THR A 57 18.65 -6.33 13.79
CA THR A 57 19.51 -5.84 14.88
C THR A 57 18.94 -6.23 16.24
N GLU A 58 17.64 -6.12 16.43
CA GLU A 58 16.93 -6.46 17.67
C GLU A 58 15.60 -7.15 17.33
N GLY A 59 15.09 -7.95 18.26
CA GLY A 59 13.83 -8.68 18.08
C GLY A 59 13.99 -10.02 17.40
N GLU A 60 12.86 -10.63 17.08
CA GLU A 60 12.81 -11.99 16.54
C GLU A 60 11.88 -12.06 15.30
N LEU A 61 12.35 -12.77 14.27
CA LEU A 61 11.55 -13.12 13.10
C LEU A 61 11.34 -14.63 13.06
N ARG A 62 10.07 -15.03 12.91
CA ARG A 62 9.68 -16.44 12.71
C ARG A 62 8.92 -16.61 11.41
N ILE A 63 9.18 -17.72 10.73
CA ILE A 63 8.44 -18.16 9.53
C ILE A 63 8.00 -19.60 9.77
N GLY A 64 6.69 -19.86 9.78
CA GLY A 64 6.13 -21.18 10.09
C GLY A 64 6.56 -21.69 11.48
N GLY A 65 6.53 -20.82 12.48
CA GLY A 65 6.92 -21.08 13.86
C GLY A 65 8.43 -21.23 14.11
N GLN A 66 9.27 -21.22 13.06
CA GLN A 66 10.73 -21.33 13.19
C GLN A 66 11.39 -19.95 13.19
N ARG A 67 12.23 -19.68 14.18
CA ARG A 67 13.11 -18.52 14.18
C ARG A 67 14.07 -18.57 12.99
N VAL A 68 14.19 -17.46 12.26
CA VAL A 68 14.95 -17.38 11.01
C VAL A 68 15.99 -16.25 10.98
N ASN A 69 16.23 -15.54 12.10
CA ASN A 69 17.16 -14.41 12.14
C ASN A 69 18.52 -14.76 11.52
N GLU A 70 19.08 -15.92 11.87
CA GLU A 70 20.40 -16.39 11.46
C GLU A 70 20.39 -17.25 10.19
N LYS A 71 19.19 -17.53 9.61
CA LYS A 71 19.06 -18.33 8.39
C LYS A 71 19.37 -17.49 7.15
N ALA A 72 20.21 -18.05 6.28
CA ALA A 72 20.44 -17.45 4.96
C ALA A 72 19.15 -17.42 4.12
N PRO A 73 19.01 -16.49 3.16
CA PRO A 73 17.81 -16.36 2.32
C PRO A 73 17.34 -17.68 1.68
N ARG A 74 18.28 -18.48 1.18
CA ARG A 74 18.01 -19.78 0.53
C ARG A 74 17.35 -20.81 1.45
N ASP A 75 17.55 -20.69 2.78
CA ASP A 75 17.12 -21.65 3.79
C ASP A 75 15.80 -21.24 4.48
N ARG A 76 15.21 -20.08 4.06
CA ARG A 76 13.95 -19.56 4.61
C ARG A 76 12.70 -20.07 3.89
N ASP A 77 12.86 -20.80 2.77
CA ASP A 77 11.78 -21.35 1.93
C ASP A 77 10.77 -20.28 1.48
N ILE A 78 11.29 -19.13 1.06
CA ILE A 78 10.53 -17.99 0.54
C ILE A 78 10.87 -17.71 -0.91
N ALA A 79 10.03 -16.96 -1.61
CA ALA A 79 10.32 -16.43 -2.93
C ALA A 79 10.13 -14.92 -2.94
N MET A 80 10.97 -14.20 -3.68
CA MET A 80 10.93 -12.76 -3.79
C MET A 80 10.85 -12.32 -5.25
N VAL A 81 9.96 -11.36 -5.51
CA VAL A 81 9.86 -10.61 -6.76
C VAL A 81 10.36 -9.20 -6.50
N PHE A 82 11.43 -8.83 -7.19
CA PHE A 82 12.07 -7.52 -7.07
C PHE A 82 11.42 -6.49 -8.01
N GLN A 83 11.52 -5.23 -7.67
CA GLN A 83 11.07 -4.10 -8.48
C GLN A 83 11.60 -4.13 -9.93
N SER A 84 12.85 -4.53 -10.13
CA SER A 84 13.49 -4.67 -11.44
C SER A 84 13.18 -5.98 -12.17
N TYR A 85 12.29 -6.82 -11.59
CA TYR A 85 12.01 -8.20 -12.01
C TYR A 85 13.21 -9.16 -11.90
N ALA A 86 14.43 -8.67 -11.94
CA ALA A 86 15.70 -9.40 -11.82
C ALA A 86 15.78 -10.65 -12.75
N LEU A 87 15.24 -10.57 -13.96
CA LEU A 87 15.30 -11.67 -14.94
C LEU A 87 16.71 -11.82 -15.50
N TYR A 88 17.11 -13.06 -15.76
CA TYR A 88 18.36 -13.36 -16.45
C TYR A 88 18.22 -13.05 -17.94
N PRO A 89 18.88 -11.99 -18.48
CA PRO A 89 18.58 -11.47 -19.82
C PRO A 89 19.03 -12.41 -20.96
N HIS A 90 20.01 -13.27 -20.69
CA HIS A 90 20.52 -14.26 -21.65
C HIS A 90 19.69 -15.55 -21.69
N MET A 91 18.85 -15.80 -20.72
CA MET A 91 17.98 -16.98 -20.60
C MET A 91 16.62 -16.72 -21.25
N THR A 92 16.01 -17.77 -21.81
CA THR A 92 14.60 -17.73 -22.25
C THR A 92 13.64 -17.69 -21.07
N VAL A 93 12.34 -17.47 -21.31
CA VAL A 93 11.27 -17.57 -20.29
C VAL A 93 11.32 -18.94 -19.61
N ARG A 94 11.36 -20.02 -20.40
CA ARG A 94 11.49 -21.40 -19.90
C ARG A 94 12.68 -21.54 -18.95
N GLN A 95 13.84 -21.06 -19.35
CA GLN A 95 15.07 -21.15 -18.57
C GLN A 95 14.99 -20.30 -17.28
N ASN A 96 14.42 -19.08 -17.34
CA ASN A 96 14.21 -18.25 -16.18
C ASN A 96 13.32 -18.95 -15.14
N ILE A 97 12.20 -19.53 -15.56
CA ILE A 97 11.28 -20.26 -14.66
C ILE A 97 11.94 -21.54 -14.13
N ALA A 98 12.67 -22.28 -14.99
CA ALA A 98 13.33 -23.53 -14.61
C ALA A 98 14.51 -23.35 -13.65
N PHE A 99 15.16 -22.17 -13.65
CA PHE A 99 16.43 -21.95 -12.96
C PHE A 99 16.44 -22.35 -11.47
N PRO A 100 15.44 -21.99 -10.65
CA PRO A 100 15.40 -22.40 -9.25
C PRO A 100 15.29 -23.92 -9.06
N LEU A 101 14.61 -24.61 -9.98
CA LEU A 101 14.46 -26.07 -9.95
C LEU A 101 15.77 -26.78 -10.34
N THR A 102 16.51 -26.19 -11.29
CA THR A 102 17.82 -26.67 -11.69
C THR A 102 18.81 -26.57 -10.52
N LEU A 103 18.78 -25.46 -9.78
CA LEU A 103 19.60 -25.31 -8.56
C LEU A 103 19.23 -26.33 -7.48
N ALA A 104 17.96 -26.70 -7.39
CA ALA A 104 17.45 -27.74 -6.49
C ALA A 104 17.78 -29.16 -6.97
N LYS A 105 18.51 -29.30 -8.11
CA LYS A 105 18.92 -30.59 -8.71
C LYS A 105 17.74 -31.53 -9.01
N MET A 106 16.58 -31.00 -9.36
CA MET A 106 15.42 -31.80 -9.78
C MET A 106 15.69 -32.47 -11.13
N SER A 107 14.99 -33.57 -11.40
CA SER A 107 15.10 -34.27 -12.68
C SER A 107 14.57 -33.41 -13.85
N ARG A 108 15.08 -33.63 -15.05
CA ARG A 108 14.67 -32.87 -16.24
C ARG A 108 13.18 -32.98 -16.51
N SER A 109 12.59 -34.17 -16.35
CA SER A 109 11.14 -34.41 -16.55
C SER A 109 10.28 -33.65 -15.54
N GLU A 110 10.69 -33.60 -14.26
CA GLU A 110 9.99 -32.81 -13.23
C GLU A 110 10.06 -31.32 -13.50
N ILE A 111 11.24 -30.82 -13.96
CA ILE A 111 11.44 -29.42 -14.33
C ILE A 111 10.50 -29.05 -15.48
N GLU A 112 10.48 -29.86 -16.56
CA GLU A 112 9.64 -29.62 -17.72
C GLU A 112 8.15 -29.59 -17.34
N SER A 113 7.68 -30.53 -16.50
CA SER A 113 6.32 -30.57 -16.01
C SER A 113 5.95 -29.32 -15.20
N LYS A 114 6.78 -28.95 -14.22
CA LYS A 114 6.52 -27.78 -13.36
C LYS A 114 6.58 -26.46 -14.14
N VAL A 115 7.46 -26.34 -15.10
CA VAL A 115 7.55 -25.15 -15.98
C VAL A 115 6.30 -25.05 -16.84
N ALA A 116 5.80 -26.16 -17.41
CA ALA A 116 4.59 -26.16 -18.22
C ALA A 116 3.35 -25.78 -17.35
N GLU A 117 3.21 -26.37 -16.15
CA GLU A 117 2.16 -26.02 -15.19
C GLU A 117 2.19 -24.50 -14.87
N THR A 118 3.37 -24.00 -14.52
CA THR A 118 3.56 -22.59 -14.17
C THR A 118 3.27 -21.66 -15.35
N ALA A 119 3.71 -22.03 -16.55
CA ALA A 119 3.46 -21.25 -17.75
C ALA A 119 1.97 -21.16 -18.09
N THR A 120 1.22 -22.26 -17.88
CA THR A 120 -0.23 -22.27 -18.07
C THR A 120 -0.94 -21.38 -17.05
N VAL A 121 -0.54 -21.43 -15.79
CA VAL A 121 -1.13 -20.58 -14.72
C VAL A 121 -0.95 -19.09 -14.98
N LEU A 122 0.17 -18.70 -15.63
CA LEU A 122 0.56 -17.30 -15.85
C LEU A 122 0.37 -16.85 -17.30
N ASP A 123 -0.27 -17.67 -18.15
CA ASP A 123 -0.48 -17.37 -19.57
C ASP A 123 0.84 -17.03 -20.31
N LEU A 124 1.86 -17.89 -20.13
CA LEU A 124 3.20 -17.73 -20.69
C LEU A 124 3.56 -18.84 -21.70
N THR A 125 2.65 -19.76 -21.99
CA THR A 125 2.93 -20.97 -22.80
C THR A 125 3.54 -20.63 -24.17
N GLU A 126 2.94 -19.67 -24.86
CA GLU A 126 3.40 -19.22 -26.20
C GLU A 126 4.70 -18.38 -26.16
N LEU A 127 5.15 -18.02 -24.96
CA LEU A 127 6.29 -17.14 -24.75
C LEU A 127 7.53 -17.86 -24.22
N LEU A 128 7.43 -19.18 -23.95
CA LEU A 128 8.46 -19.96 -23.25
C LEU A 128 9.85 -19.89 -23.91
N ASP A 129 9.92 -19.75 -25.21
CA ASP A 129 11.19 -19.74 -25.94
C ASP A 129 11.71 -18.32 -26.24
N ARG A 130 10.96 -17.27 -25.82
CA ARG A 130 11.40 -15.87 -25.94
C ARG A 130 12.38 -15.48 -24.83
N LYS A 131 13.19 -14.46 -25.13
CA LYS A 131 14.07 -13.81 -24.14
C LYS A 131 13.38 -12.58 -23.50
N PRO A 132 13.81 -12.12 -22.31
CA PRO A 132 13.22 -10.95 -21.66
C PRO A 132 13.17 -9.68 -22.51
N SER A 133 14.13 -9.48 -23.42
CA SER A 133 14.17 -8.34 -24.36
C SER A 133 13.02 -8.33 -25.37
N GLN A 134 12.36 -9.47 -25.58
CA GLN A 134 11.27 -9.66 -26.54
C GLN A 134 9.89 -9.60 -25.86
N LEU A 135 9.83 -9.23 -24.59
CA LEU A 135 8.62 -9.24 -23.75
C LEU A 135 8.18 -7.82 -23.39
N SER A 136 6.88 -7.62 -23.27
CA SER A 136 6.31 -6.42 -22.65
C SER A 136 6.61 -6.35 -21.14
N GLY A 137 6.39 -5.20 -20.50
CA GLY A 137 6.56 -5.02 -19.06
C GLY A 137 5.76 -6.05 -18.23
N GLY A 138 4.47 -6.20 -18.51
CA GLY A 138 3.62 -7.17 -17.83
C GLY A 138 4.02 -8.63 -18.09
N GLN A 139 4.48 -8.95 -19.30
CA GLN A 139 5.01 -10.29 -19.59
C GLN A 139 6.29 -10.57 -18.79
N ARG A 140 7.22 -9.60 -18.69
CA ARG A 140 8.41 -9.75 -17.83
C ARG A 140 8.05 -9.96 -16.38
N GLN A 141 7.06 -9.23 -15.88
CA GLN A 141 6.56 -9.40 -14.51
C GLN A 141 5.99 -10.81 -14.31
N ARG A 142 5.13 -11.31 -15.20
CA ARG A 142 4.60 -12.69 -15.10
C ARG A 142 5.73 -13.72 -15.11
N VAL A 143 6.78 -13.53 -15.89
CA VAL A 143 7.96 -14.42 -15.87
C VAL A 143 8.68 -14.37 -14.52
N ALA A 144 8.84 -13.19 -13.90
CA ALA A 144 9.42 -13.04 -12.57
C ALA A 144 8.58 -13.75 -11.51
N MET A 145 7.25 -13.60 -11.59
CA MET A 145 6.31 -14.33 -10.74
C MET A 145 6.44 -15.85 -10.97
N GLY A 146 6.49 -16.30 -12.22
CA GLY A 146 6.66 -17.73 -12.55
C GLY A 146 7.93 -18.33 -11.96
N ARG A 147 9.04 -17.61 -12.04
CA ARG A 147 10.30 -18.02 -11.40
C ARG A 147 10.17 -18.16 -9.88
N ALA A 148 9.36 -17.30 -9.28
CA ALA A 148 9.15 -17.30 -7.85
C ALA A 148 8.19 -18.43 -7.39
N ILE A 149 7.05 -18.66 -8.08
CA ILE A 149 6.04 -19.63 -7.66
C ILE A 149 6.37 -21.09 -7.98
N VAL A 150 7.25 -21.34 -8.97
CA VAL A 150 7.54 -22.68 -9.46
C VAL A 150 8.04 -23.64 -8.35
N ARG A 151 8.62 -23.11 -7.28
CA ARG A 151 9.09 -23.85 -6.11
C ARG A 151 8.00 -24.10 -5.04
N LYS A 152 6.80 -23.49 -5.18
CA LYS A 152 5.74 -23.50 -4.16
C LYS A 152 6.28 -23.06 -2.78
N PRO A 153 6.76 -21.81 -2.66
CA PRO A 153 7.37 -21.30 -1.44
C PRO A 153 6.34 -21.20 -0.31
N LYS A 154 6.82 -21.18 0.94
CA LYS A 154 5.98 -20.95 2.13
C LYS A 154 5.42 -19.53 2.18
N ALA A 155 6.18 -18.55 1.70
CA ALA A 155 5.76 -17.15 1.63
C ALA A 155 6.27 -16.46 0.37
N PHE A 156 5.51 -15.48 -0.07
CA PHE A 156 5.76 -14.64 -1.24
C PHE A 156 6.10 -13.22 -0.80
N LEU A 157 7.20 -12.70 -1.26
CA LEU A 157 7.64 -11.34 -0.98
C LEU A 157 7.66 -10.55 -2.30
N MET A 158 7.02 -9.39 -2.35
CA MET A 158 6.94 -8.55 -3.55
C MET A 158 7.36 -7.12 -3.21
N ASP A 159 8.45 -6.66 -3.80
CA ASP A 159 8.98 -5.30 -3.62
C ASP A 159 8.59 -4.43 -4.81
N GLU A 160 7.57 -3.61 -4.66
CA GLU A 160 7.03 -2.69 -5.67
C GLU A 160 6.89 -3.30 -7.09
N PRO A 161 6.25 -4.47 -7.24
CA PRO A 161 6.32 -5.21 -8.51
C PRO A 161 5.62 -4.50 -9.68
N LEU A 162 4.75 -3.51 -9.42
CA LEU A 162 3.99 -2.78 -10.44
C LEU A 162 4.53 -1.39 -10.77
N SER A 163 5.55 -0.91 -10.06
CA SER A 163 6.07 0.47 -10.18
C SER A 163 6.58 0.83 -11.59
N ASN A 164 7.13 -0.14 -12.32
CA ASN A 164 7.70 0.05 -13.65
C ASN A 164 6.69 -0.15 -14.81
N LEU A 165 5.39 -0.20 -14.51
CA LEU A 165 4.32 -0.37 -15.50
C LEU A 165 3.55 0.92 -15.73
N ASP A 166 3.07 1.10 -16.96
CA ASP A 166 2.11 2.17 -17.27
C ASP A 166 0.78 1.96 -16.54
N ALA A 167 -0.03 3.02 -16.42
CA ALA A 167 -1.26 3.02 -15.63
C ALA A 167 -2.26 1.93 -16.06
N LYS A 168 -2.45 1.73 -17.38
CA LYS A 168 -3.40 0.73 -17.91
C LYS A 168 -2.94 -0.68 -17.57
N LEU A 169 -1.67 -0.96 -17.78
CA LEU A 169 -1.09 -2.27 -17.50
C LEU A 169 -1.05 -2.55 -15.99
N ARG A 170 -0.83 -1.53 -15.16
CA ARG A 170 -0.88 -1.63 -13.69
C ARG A 170 -2.25 -2.09 -13.20
N VAL A 171 -3.35 -1.52 -13.72
CA VAL A 171 -4.73 -1.93 -13.40
C VAL A 171 -4.96 -3.41 -13.76
N GLN A 172 -4.54 -3.83 -14.95
CA GLN A 172 -4.65 -5.23 -15.37
C GLN A 172 -3.86 -6.17 -14.46
N MET A 173 -2.61 -5.82 -14.18
CA MET A 173 -1.70 -6.66 -13.38
C MET A 173 -2.12 -6.76 -11.91
N ARG A 174 -2.74 -5.74 -11.33
CA ARG A 174 -3.36 -5.85 -9.99
C ARG A 174 -4.37 -6.99 -9.95
N GLY A 175 -5.30 -7.01 -10.92
CA GLY A 175 -6.29 -8.10 -11.00
C GLY A 175 -5.66 -9.49 -11.19
N GLU A 176 -4.54 -9.58 -11.90
CA GLU A 176 -3.81 -10.84 -12.07
C GLU A 176 -3.11 -11.29 -10.79
N ILE A 177 -2.49 -10.37 -10.05
CA ILE A 177 -1.86 -10.68 -8.75
C ILE A 177 -2.91 -11.16 -7.75
N ALA A 178 -4.05 -10.49 -7.63
CA ALA A 178 -5.14 -10.89 -6.76
C ALA A 178 -5.64 -12.30 -7.10
N ARG A 179 -5.92 -12.58 -8.38
CA ARG A 179 -6.34 -13.93 -8.83
C ARG A 179 -5.28 -14.99 -8.56
N LEU A 180 -4.01 -14.66 -8.76
CA LEU A 180 -2.91 -15.59 -8.51
C LEU A 180 -2.79 -15.92 -7.02
N GLN A 181 -2.81 -14.91 -6.16
CA GLN A 181 -2.75 -15.10 -4.71
C GLN A 181 -3.92 -15.96 -4.20
N ASN A 182 -5.15 -15.65 -4.61
CA ASN A 182 -6.34 -16.43 -4.27
C ASN A 182 -6.24 -17.91 -4.73
N ARG A 183 -5.63 -18.15 -5.90
CA ARG A 183 -5.42 -19.52 -6.42
C ARG A 183 -4.35 -20.29 -5.65
N LEU A 184 -3.28 -19.59 -5.26
CA LEU A 184 -2.14 -20.21 -4.58
C LEU A 184 -2.38 -20.33 -3.07
N GLY A 185 -3.15 -19.40 -2.47
CA GLY A 185 -3.37 -19.27 -1.04
C GLY A 185 -2.09 -19.05 -0.23
N THR A 186 -0.99 -18.61 -0.87
CA THR A 186 0.31 -18.47 -0.23
C THR A 186 0.38 -17.17 0.55
N THR A 187 0.90 -17.20 1.78
CA THR A 187 1.18 -16.01 2.59
C THR A 187 2.00 -15.00 1.79
N THR A 188 1.52 -13.77 1.67
CA THR A 188 2.12 -12.77 0.79
C THR A 188 2.40 -11.48 1.56
N VAL A 189 3.62 -10.97 1.42
CA VAL A 189 4.00 -9.61 1.87
C VAL A 189 4.33 -8.78 0.64
N TYR A 190 3.60 -7.69 0.49
CA TYR A 190 3.68 -6.82 -0.68
C TYR A 190 4.05 -5.40 -0.25
N VAL A 191 5.05 -4.84 -0.86
CA VAL A 191 5.47 -3.44 -0.64
C VAL A 191 4.99 -2.59 -1.81
N THR A 192 4.38 -1.45 -1.51
CA THR A 192 4.01 -0.44 -2.50
C THR A 192 4.06 0.96 -1.91
N HIS A 193 4.16 1.96 -2.78
CA HIS A 193 3.87 3.36 -2.49
C HIS A 193 2.52 3.79 -3.08
N ASP A 194 1.83 2.93 -3.83
CA ASP A 194 0.53 3.19 -4.45
C ASP A 194 -0.59 2.79 -3.48
N GLN A 195 -1.34 3.79 -3.00
CA GLN A 195 -2.46 3.57 -2.09
C GLN A 195 -3.58 2.75 -2.73
N THR A 196 -3.79 2.89 -4.04
CA THR A 196 -4.83 2.12 -4.74
C THR A 196 -4.51 0.63 -4.73
N GLU A 197 -3.22 0.27 -4.85
CA GLU A 197 -2.79 -1.12 -4.69
C GLU A 197 -3.06 -1.61 -3.27
N ALA A 198 -2.70 -0.80 -2.25
CA ALA A 198 -2.91 -1.15 -0.85
C ALA A 198 -4.40 -1.37 -0.52
N MET A 199 -5.26 -0.49 -1.00
CA MET A 199 -6.69 -0.53 -0.73
C MET A 199 -7.45 -1.62 -1.51
N THR A 200 -6.85 -2.18 -2.57
CA THR A 200 -7.56 -3.13 -3.46
C THR A 200 -7.04 -4.56 -3.44
N LEU A 201 -5.82 -4.79 -2.98
CA LEU A 201 -5.17 -6.10 -3.02
C LEU A 201 -5.06 -6.78 -1.65
N GLY A 202 -4.82 -6.01 -0.59
CA GLY A 202 -4.49 -6.57 0.72
C GLY A 202 -5.71 -7.01 1.53
N ASP A 203 -5.58 -8.12 2.23
CA ASP A 203 -6.49 -8.47 3.33
C ASP A 203 -6.27 -7.50 4.50
N ARG A 204 -5.01 -7.18 4.79
CA ARG A 204 -4.58 -6.15 5.75
C ARG A 204 -3.48 -5.27 5.18
N VAL A 205 -3.47 -4.04 5.65
CA VAL A 205 -2.48 -3.02 5.29
C VAL A 205 -1.78 -2.53 6.54
N VAL A 206 -0.46 -2.41 6.47
CA VAL A 206 0.40 -1.82 7.50
C VAL A 206 0.86 -0.46 6.99
N VAL A 207 0.40 0.60 7.62
CA VAL A 207 0.83 1.95 7.31
C VAL A 207 2.09 2.25 8.11
N LEU A 208 3.22 2.40 7.42
CA LEU A 208 4.54 2.66 8.02
C LEU A 208 4.91 4.14 7.91
N ARG A 209 5.52 4.67 8.97
CA ARG A 209 6.12 6.01 8.99
C ARG A 209 7.32 6.04 9.91
N ALA A 210 8.44 6.61 9.44
CA ALA A 210 9.67 6.75 10.21
C ALA A 210 10.10 5.46 10.95
N GLY A 211 9.93 4.31 10.29
CA GLY A 211 10.30 2.99 10.82
C GLY A 211 9.27 2.34 11.76
N GLN A 212 8.12 2.96 12.00
CA GLN A 212 7.09 2.45 12.91
C GLN A 212 5.76 2.21 12.20
N ALA A 213 5.03 1.19 12.61
CA ALA A 213 3.66 0.97 12.18
C ALA A 213 2.74 2.00 12.86
N GLN A 214 2.04 2.79 12.05
CA GLN A 214 1.08 3.80 12.50
C GLN A 214 -0.30 3.20 12.74
N GLN A 215 -0.68 2.27 11.87
CA GLN A 215 -1.91 1.48 12.00
C GLN A 215 -1.76 0.21 11.18
N ILE A 216 -2.35 -0.87 11.67
CA ILE A 216 -2.48 -2.16 10.99
C ILE A 216 -3.96 -2.51 11.01
N GLY A 217 -4.57 -2.73 9.85
CA GLY A 217 -5.99 -3.03 9.75
C GLY A 217 -6.40 -3.36 8.31
N THR A 218 -7.66 -3.66 8.11
CA THR A 218 -8.25 -3.81 6.79
C THR A 218 -8.23 -2.47 6.04
N PRO A 219 -8.27 -2.45 4.71
CA PRO A 219 -8.42 -1.21 3.94
C PRO A 219 -9.58 -0.34 4.44
N GLU A 220 -10.72 -0.95 4.75
CA GLU A 220 -11.91 -0.25 5.24
C GLU A 220 -11.69 0.40 6.62
N GLU A 221 -11.02 -0.29 7.55
CA GLU A 221 -10.68 0.27 8.87
C GLU A 221 -9.74 1.48 8.75
N LEU A 222 -8.71 1.39 7.90
CA LEU A 222 -7.76 2.48 7.68
C LEU A 222 -8.44 3.72 7.09
N TYR A 223 -9.44 3.53 6.23
CA TYR A 223 -10.17 4.60 5.59
C TYR A 223 -11.22 5.24 6.49
N ASN A 224 -12.04 4.43 7.18
CA ASN A 224 -13.18 4.88 7.96
C ASN A 224 -12.81 5.25 9.41
N THR A 225 -11.82 4.56 9.99
CA THR A 225 -11.40 4.73 11.40
C THR A 225 -9.90 4.89 11.55
N PRO A 226 -9.30 5.92 10.91
CA PRO A 226 -7.85 6.15 11.01
C PRO A 226 -7.44 6.43 12.46
N ALA A 227 -6.35 5.80 12.91
CA ALA A 227 -5.87 5.88 14.29
C ALA A 227 -5.25 7.25 14.64
N ASN A 228 -4.79 8.00 13.65
CA ASN A 228 -4.17 9.32 13.85
C ASN A 228 -4.28 10.18 12.57
N LEU A 229 -3.89 11.45 12.69
CA LEU A 229 -3.95 12.43 11.59
C LEU A 229 -3.08 12.03 10.38
N PHE A 230 -1.95 11.36 10.64
CA PHE A 230 -1.10 10.88 9.56
C PHE A 230 -1.81 9.84 8.70
N VAL A 231 -2.39 8.80 9.32
CA VAL A 231 -3.13 7.75 8.58
C VAL A 231 -4.32 8.36 7.87
N ALA A 232 -5.07 9.25 8.54
CA ALA A 232 -6.23 9.94 7.97
C ALA A 232 -5.88 10.70 6.68
N GLY A 233 -4.77 11.43 6.69
CA GLY A 233 -4.33 12.22 5.56
C GLY A 233 -3.52 11.45 4.53
N PHE A 234 -2.86 10.35 4.94
CA PHE A 234 -2.11 9.49 4.03
C PHE A 234 -3.03 8.58 3.23
N ILE A 235 -4.10 8.05 3.83
CA ILE A 235 -5.04 7.13 3.17
C ILE A 235 -6.18 7.91 2.50
N GLY A 236 -6.28 7.75 1.18
CA GLY A 236 -7.26 8.40 0.30
C GLY A 236 -6.60 9.26 -0.77
N SER A 237 -7.23 9.33 -1.95
CA SER A 237 -6.76 10.17 -3.08
C SER A 237 -7.98 10.81 -3.75
N PRO A 238 -8.10 12.14 -3.63
CA PRO A 238 -7.24 13.09 -2.89
C PRO A 238 -7.23 12.88 -1.37
N ALA A 239 -6.26 13.49 -0.69
CA ALA A 239 -6.10 13.39 0.76
C ALA A 239 -7.26 14.04 1.53
N MET A 240 -7.46 13.63 2.79
CA MET A 240 -8.44 14.22 3.70
C MET A 240 -8.11 15.70 3.95
N ASN A 241 -9.14 16.54 3.95
CA ASN A 241 -9.04 17.95 4.34
C ASN A 241 -9.09 18.09 5.87
N PHE A 242 -8.23 18.93 6.45
CA PHE A 242 -8.17 19.16 7.88
C PHE A 242 -8.46 20.62 8.22
N PHE A 243 -9.58 20.86 8.90
CA PHE A 243 -10.04 22.20 9.29
C PHE A 243 -9.85 22.41 10.79
N PRO A 244 -9.37 23.60 11.23
CA PRO A 244 -9.45 23.95 12.62
C PRO A 244 -10.92 24.14 13.00
N ALA A 245 -11.31 23.68 14.19
CA ALA A 245 -12.66 23.87 14.70
C ALA A 245 -12.65 24.20 16.20
N THR A 246 -13.61 25.03 16.61
CA THR A 246 -13.80 25.41 18.01
C THR A 246 -15.10 24.81 18.50
N PRO A 247 -15.09 24.08 19.65
CA PRO A 247 -16.31 23.58 20.25
C PRO A 247 -17.25 24.71 20.66
N THR A 248 -18.56 24.51 20.44
CA THR A 248 -19.63 25.41 20.88
C THR A 248 -20.68 24.60 21.63
N PRO A 249 -21.59 25.24 22.38
CA PRO A 249 -22.69 24.53 23.05
C PRO A 249 -23.62 23.80 22.08
N ALA A 250 -23.66 24.25 20.82
CA ALA A 250 -24.51 23.67 19.75
C ALA A 250 -23.80 22.65 18.86
N GLY A 251 -22.45 22.58 18.91
CA GLY A 251 -21.66 21.70 18.05
C GLY A 251 -20.23 22.15 17.85
N LEU A 252 -19.82 22.34 16.60
CA LEU A 252 -18.46 22.76 16.21
C LEU A 252 -18.51 23.97 15.27
N ARG A 253 -17.74 25.00 15.56
CA ARG A 253 -17.55 26.14 14.66
C ARG A 253 -16.33 25.89 13.78
N LEU A 254 -16.57 25.78 12.49
CA LEU A 254 -15.61 25.67 11.39
C LEU A 254 -15.35 27.03 10.75
N PRO A 255 -14.30 27.20 9.93
CA PRO A 255 -14.01 28.46 9.23
C PRO A 255 -15.15 29.00 8.35
N PHE A 256 -16.02 28.13 7.89
CA PHE A 256 -17.09 28.42 6.92
C PHE A 256 -18.50 28.26 7.52
N GLY A 257 -18.64 28.00 8.82
CA GLY A 257 -19.95 27.91 9.46
C GLY A 257 -19.96 27.06 10.74
N GLU A 258 -21.14 26.86 11.29
CA GLU A 258 -21.35 26.07 12.51
C GLU A 258 -22.02 24.73 12.17
N LEU A 259 -21.34 23.65 12.49
CA LEU A 259 -21.87 22.30 12.38
C LEU A 259 -22.62 21.98 13.67
N SER A 260 -23.95 21.95 13.59
CA SER A 260 -24.83 21.59 14.70
C SER A 260 -24.83 20.08 14.95
N GLY A 261 -24.64 19.67 16.22
CA GLY A 261 -24.69 18.27 16.61
C GLY A 261 -24.08 18.02 17.97
N ARG A 262 -24.42 16.89 18.60
CA ARG A 262 -23.76 16.48 19.85
C ARG A 262 -22.36 15.97 19.52
N VAL A 263 -21.35 16.70 19.95
CA VAL A 263 -19.97 16.18 20.00
C VAL A 263 -19.91 15.26 21.23
N GLY A 264 -19.61 13.98 21.02
CA GLY A 264 -19.77 12.92 22.02
C GLY A 264 -18.89 13.03 23.29
N HIS A 265 -17.98 14.01 23.36
CA HIS A 265 -17.15 14.31 24.52
C HIS A 265 -17.12 15.81 24.76
N ALA A 266 -16.98 16.23 26.03
CA ALA A 266 -16.74 17.62 26.39
C ALA A 266 -15.36 18.04 25.86
N LEU A 267 -15.33 18.65 24.68
CA LEU A 267 -14.11 19.21 24.08
C LEU A 267 -13.88 20.59 24.72
N SER A 268 -12.73 20.80 25.34
CA SER A 268 -12.36 22.04 26.02
C SER A 268 -11.36 22.92 25.27
N ALA A 269 -10.88 22.46 24.10
CA ALA A 269 -9.86 23.11 23.30
C ALA A 269 -10.20 23.07 21.80
N GLU A 270 -9.44 23.79 20.99
CA GLU A 270 -9.49 23.64 19.54
C GLU A 270 -9.29 22.18 19.13
N VAL A 271 -10.06 21.76 18.13
CA VAL A 271 -9.99 20.42 17.54
C VAL A 271 -9.75 20.50 16.05
N ILE A 272 -9.31 19.41 15.47
CA ILE A 272 -9.14 19.27 14.02
C ILE A 272 -10.26 18.40 13.50
N VAL A 273 -11.00 18.93 12.52
CA VAL A 273 -12.06 18.20 11.79
C VAL A 273 -11.51 17.74 10.46
N GLY A 274 -11.49 16.43 10.24
CA GLY A 274 -11.16 15.82 8.95
C GLY A 274 -12.42 15.64 8.11
N VAL A 275 -12.37 16.10 6.85
CA VAL A 275 -13.46 15.91 5.87
C VAL A 275 -12.85 15.34 4.60
N ARG A 276 -13.35 14.19 4.15
CA ARG A 276 -12.88 13.60 2.91
C ARG A 276 -13.41 14.37 1.69
N PRO A 277 -12.65 14.43 0.58
CA PRO A 277 -13.06 15.17 -0.63
C PRO A 277 -14.42 14.79 -1.19
N GLU A 278 -14.79 13.53 -1.09
CA GLU A 278 -16.09 12.99 -1.57
C GLU A 278 -17.28 13.29 -0.65
N HIS A 279 -17.05 13.88 0.52
CA HIS A 279 -18.11 14.35 1.41
C HIS A 279 -18.54 15.79 1.13
N PHE A 280 -17.93 16.44 0.15
CA PHE A 280 -18.41 17.72 -0.38
C PHE A 280 -19.30 17.47 -1.59
N GLU A 281 -20.37 18.24 -1.67
CA GLU A 281 -21.30 18.19 -2.79
C GLU A 281 -21.57 19.59 -3.32
N ASP A 282 -21.86 19.72 -4.61
CA ASP A 282 -22.29 20.98 -5.19
C ASP A 282 -23.73 21.25 -4.74
N ALA A 283 -23.92 22.29 -3.93
CA ALA A 283 -25.24 22.66 -3.40
C ALA A 283 -26.25 22.96 -4.49
N SER A 284 -25.86 23.30 -5.72
CA SER A 284 -26.78 23.53 -6.84
C SER A 284 -27.45 22.26 -7.35
N LEU A 285 -26.81 21.10 -7.16
CA LEU A 285 -27.32 19.80 -7.59
C LEU A 285 -28.21 19.11 -6.54
N LEU A 286 -28.24 19.64 -5.30
CA LEU A 286 -29.01 19.05 -4.20
C LEU A 286 -30.46 19.57 -4.15
N GLU A 287 -31.36 18.68 -3.74
CA GLU A 287 -32.72 19.05 -3.44
C GLU A 287 -32.83 19.97 -2.20
N PRO A 288 -33.83 20.87 -2.09
CA PRO A 288 -33.95 21.81 -0.97
C PRO A 288 -33.98 21.14 0.42
N HIS A 289 -34.54 19.94 0.55
CA HIS A 289 -34.65 19.23 1.80
C HIS A 289 -33.27 18.60 2.23
N GLU A 290 -32.42 18.27 1.30
CA GLU A 290 -31.06 17.77 1.54
C GLU A 290 -30.15 18.92 1.98
N ARG A 291 -30.22 20.07 1.26
CA ARG A 291 -29.44 21.28 1.64
C ARG A 291 -29.68 21.72 3.08
N GLY A 292 -30.92 21.58 3.57
CA GLY A 292 -31.28 21.96 4.95
C GLY A 292 -30.65 21.09 6.04
N ARG A 293 -30.07 19.94 5.68
CA ARG A 293 -29.40 18.99 6.59
C ARG A 293 -27.88 19.11 6.59
N MET A 294 -27.32 19.86 5.67
CA MET A 294 -25.88 20.01 5.43
C MET A 294 -25.41 21.41 5.80
N LEU A 295 -24.12 21.51 6.13
CA LEU A 295 -23.48 22.80 6.29
C LEU A 295 -23.19 23.38 4.90
N ASN A 296 -23.92 24.43 4.53
CA ASN A 296 -23.76 25.10 3.25
C ASN A 296 -22.82 26.30 3.38
N PHE A 297 -21.87 26.42 2.46
CA PHE A 297 -20.97 27.57 2.40
C PHE A 297 -20.56 27.85 0.96
N GLY A 298 -20.16 29.10 0.70
CA GLY A 298 -19.64 29.52 -0.59
C GLY A 298 -18.14 29.67 -0.57
N VAL A 299 -17.47 29.13 -1.57
CA VAL A 299 -16.03 29.31 -1.78
C VAL A 299 -15.76 29.70 -3.24
N ARG A 300 -14.64 30.37 -3.45
CA ARG A 300 -14.11 30.57 -4.80
C ARG A 300 -13.15 29.43 -5.11
N ALA A 301 -13.38 28.73 -6.23
CA ALA A 301 -12.45 27.75 -6.73
C ALA A 301 -11.15 28.43 -7.18
N ASP A 302 -10.03 27.94 -6.67
CA ASP A 302 -8.70 28.37 -7.09
C ASP A 302 -8.26 27.61 -8.35
N LEU A 303 -8.61 26.31 -8.43
CA LEU A 303 -8.38 25.42 -9.57
C LEU A 303 -9.53 24.41 -9.67
N VAL A 304 -9.87 24.03 -10.88
CA VAL A 304 -10.82 22.92 -11.15
C VAL A 304 -10.19 21.96 -12.15
N GLU A 305 -10.04 20.71 -11.74
CA GLU A 305 -9.59 19.61 -12.59
C GLU A 305 -10.78 18.72 -12.95
N SER A 306 -11.06 18.57 -14.25
CA SER A 306 -12.13 17.71 -14.73
C SER A 306 -11.57 16.34 -15.12
N LEU A 307 -12.07 15.29 -14.47
CA LEU A 307 -11.66 13.89 -14.70
C LEU A 307 -12.77 13.07 -15.39
N GLY A 308 -13.65 13.72 -16.12
CA GLY A 308 -14.77 13.08 -16.78
C GLY A 308 -16.01 13.04 -15.88
N ALA A 309 -16.24 11.98 -15.14
CA ALA A 309 -17.38 11.84 -14.24
C ALA A 309 -17.27 12.67 -12.95
N ASP A 310 -16.07 13.00 -12.54
CA ASP A 310 -15.77 13.77 -11.33
C ASP A 310 -15.00 15.05 -11.65
N LYS A 311 -15.17 16.06 -10.82
CA LYS A 311 -14.33 17.28 -10.77
C LYS A 311 -13.65 17.38 -9.43
N TYR A 312 -12.35 17.69 -9.43
CA TYR A 312 -11.64 18.12 -8.23
C TYR A 312 -11.63 19.64 -8.19
N VAL A 313 -12.23 20.20 -7.15
CA VAL A 313 -12.30 21.63 -6.92
C VAL A 313 -11.38 22.00 -5.79
N TYR A 314 -10.32 22.71 -6.09
CA TYR A 314 -9.35 23.21 -5.11
C TYR A 314 -9.79 24.60 -4.66
N PHE A 315 -9.82 24.83 -3.36
CA PHE A 315 -10.26 26.10 -2.78
C PHE A 315 -9.52 26.46 -1.49
N SER A 316 -9.60 27.72 -1.11
CA SER A 316 -9.07 28.24 0.16
C SER A 316 -10.21 28.88 0.97
N THR A 317 -10.11 28.83 2.29
CA THR A 317 -11.13 29.36 3.19
C THR A 317 -10.78 30.76 3.75
N GLY A 318 -9.63 31.31 3.39
CA GLY A 318 -9.11 32.57 3.95
C GLY A 318 -8.66 32.45 5.43
N VAL A 319 -8.76 31.28 6.02
CA VAL A 319 -8.29 30.98 7.38
C VAL A 319 -7.05 30.07 7.30
N SER A 320 -6.11 30.24 8.22
CA SER A 320 -4.94 29.35 8.28
C SER A 320 -5.38 27.89 8.45
N PRO A 321 -4.75 26.96 7.71
CA PRO A 321 -5.01 25.54 7.88
C PRO A 321 -4.78 25.06 9.33
N ALA A 322 -5.44 23.97 9.70
CA ALA A 322 -5.18 23.31 10.98
C ALA A 322 -3.69 22.95 11.10
N ARG A 323 -3.12 23.16 12.28
CA ARG A 323 -1.70 22.93 12.57
C ARG A 323 -1.54 21.87 13.63
N SER A 324 -0.67 20.93 13.38
CA SER A 324 -0.12 19.97 14.33
C SER A 324 1.22 19.46 13.79
N ASP A 325 2.04 18.89 14.66
CA ASP A 325 3.31 18.30 14.22
C ASP A 325 3.08 17.23 13.15
N GLN A 326 2.07 16.37 13.34
CA GLN A 326 1.71 15.32 12.38
C GLN A 326 1.27 15.88 11.01
N LEU A 327 0.49 16.98 10.98
CA LEU A 327 0.07 17.61 9.73
C LEU A 327 1.22 18.34 9.05
N SER A 328 2.12 18.96 9.81
CA SER A 328 3.32 19.61 9.27
C SER A 328 4.26 18.59 8.60
N GLU A 329 4.43 17.45 9.23
CA GLU A 329 5.21 16.35 8.69
C GLU A 329 4.52 15.67 7.48
N LEU A 330 3.19 15.50 7.53
CA LEU A 330 2.42 15.00 6.37
C LEU A 330 2.57 15.94 5.17
N ALA A 331 2.49 17.25 5.39
CA ALA A 331 2.69 18.26 4.36
C ALA A 331 4.10 18.20 3.75
N ALA A 332 5.14 17.96 4.55
CA ALA A 332 6.49 17.75 4.06
C ALA A 332 6.62 16.52 3.17
N ASP A 333 5.95 15.41 3.54
CA ASP A 333 5.96 14.15 2.81
C ASP A 333 5.15 14.20 1.50
N THR A 334 4.10 15.05 1.44
CA THR A 334 3.15 15.13 0.30
C THR A 334 3.32 16.37 -0.58
N GLY A 335 4.30 17.23 -0.30
CA GLY A 335 4.54 18.47 -1.05
C GLY A 335 3.66 19.64 -0.65
N GLY A 336 3.01 19.58 0.52
CA GLY A 336 2.29 20.69 1.18
C GLY A 336 1.06 21.17 0.42
N ALA A 337 -0.11 20.63 0.70
CA ALA A 337 -1.36 21.20 0.20
C ALA A 337 -1.68 22.52 0.92
N GLN A 338 -1.59 23.64 0.21
CA GLN A 338 -2.09 24.95 0.68
C GLN A 338 -3.60 25.11 0.43
N HIS A 339 -4.23 24.15 -0.25
CA HIS A 339 -5.63 24.19 -0.71
C HIS A 339 -6.39 23.00 -0.16
N TYR A 340 -7.65 23.24 0.14
CA TYR A 340 -8.61 22.17 0.37
C TYR A 340 -9.11 21.63 -0.97
N VAL A 341 -9.58 20.39 -0.99
CA VAL A 341 -10.08 19.76 -2.21
C VAL A 341 -11.44 19.13 -1.98
N ALA A 342 -12.38 19.45 -2.86
CA ALA A 342 -13.66 18.76 -2.95
C ALA A 342 -13.68 17.88 -4.21
N ARG A 343 -14.26 16.69 -4.10
CA ARG A 343 -14.56 15.83 -5.24
C ARG A 343 -16.07 15.89 -5.45
N VAL A 344 -16.49 16.50 -6.55
CA VAL A 344 -17.92 16.70 -6.88
C VAL A 344 -18.26 16.07 -8.23
N SER A 345 -19.53 15.75 -8.46
CA SER A 345 -20.01 15.27 -9.76
C SER A 345 -19.69 16.28 -10.86
N ALA A 346 -19.45 15.78 -12.07
CA ALA A 346 -19.22 16.59 -13.25
C ALA A 346 -20.53 17.11 -13.91
N ASP A 347 -21.68 16.63 -13.45
CA ASP A 347 -23.01 16.99 -13.98
C ASP A 347 -23.37 18.43 -13.71
#